data_7584676a5df2306c1950dd884336a177
#
_entry.id   7584676a5df2306c1950dd884336a177
#
_cell.length_a   1.000
_cell.length_b   1.000
_cell.length_c   1.000
_cell.angle_alpha   90.00
_cell.angle_beta   90.00
_cell.angle_gamma   90.00
#
_symmetry.space_group_name_H-M   'P 1'
#
loop_
_entity.id
_entity.type
_entity.pdbx_description
1 polymer ?
#
loop_
_entity_poly.entity_id
_entity_poly.type
_entity_poly.pdbx_seq_one_letter_code
_entity_poly.pdbx_strand_id
1 'polypeptide(L)'
;MKKIIFFDVDGTLLDHSVGMDSPSQKTIESIKKLEELGNYCVVATARSGLSEELSKLPFTGKILCNGAYIEYDKKELYNNYFSLEQLNNIISKTNEVNGAYIMGGQKDILISETNNPLIKVHEQLYGE
;
A
#
# COMPACT_ATOMS: atom_id res chain seq x y z
N MET A 1 -27.77 -2.99 -10.35
CA MET A 1 -27.37 -3.28 -8.96
C MET A 1 -25.94 -2.76 -8.79
N LYS A 2 -25.68 -1.90 -7.80
CA LYS A 2 -24.34 -1.39 -7.50
C LYS A 2 -23.50 -2.51 -6.91
N LYS A 3 -22.21 -2.57 -7.29
CA LYS A 3 -21.26 -3.57 -6.79
C LYS A 3 -20.11 -2.87 -6.08
N ILE A 4 -19.47 -3.56 -5.16
CA ILE A 4 -18.17 -3.18 -4.60
C ILE A 4 -17.12 -4.05 -5.30
N ILE A 5 -16.11 -3.42 -5.86
CA ILE A 5 -15.03 -4.08 -6.60
C ILE A 5 -13.73 -3.75 -5.91
N PHE A 6 -13.03 -4.79 -5.44
CA PHE A 6 -11.73 -4.66 -4.80
C PHE A 6 -10.62 -4.87 -5.82
N PHE A 7 -9.64 -3.99 -5.81
CA PHE A 7 -8.46 -4.04 -6.66
C PHE A 7 -7.22 -4.20 -5.79
N ASP A 8 -6.49 -5.26 -6.02
CA ASP A 8 -5.14 -5.39 -5.49
C ASP A 8 -4.16 -4.56 -6.35
N VAL A 9 -3.00 -4.22 -5.79
CA VAL A 9 -2.01 -3.36 -6.46
C VAL A 9 -0.93 -4.20 -7.11
N ASP A 10 -0.11 -4.87 -6.31
CA ASP A 10 1.10 -5.53 -6.76
C ASP A 10 0.80 -6.86 -7.45
N GLY A 11 1.20 -6.98 -8.72
CA GLY A 11 0.83 -8.12 -9.56
C GLY A 11 -0.58 -8.03 -10.16
N THR A 12 -1.33 -6.93 -9.91
CA THR A 12 -2.69 -6.72 -10.43
C THR A 12 -2.82 -5.40 -11.18
N LEU A 13 -2.67 -4.27 -10.51
CA LEU A 13 -2.68 -2.94 -11.13
C LEU A 13 -1.28 -2.52 -11.60
N LEU A 14 -0.24 -3.01 -10.93
CA LEU A 14 1.17 -2.82 -11.22
C LEU A 14 1.83 -4.18 -11.39
N ASP A 15 2.83 -4.25 -12.28
CA ASP A 15 3.68 -5.44 -12.44
C ASP A 15 5.14 -5.01 -12.69
N HIS A 16 5.89 -4.89 -11.61
CA HIS A 16 7.30 -4.48 -11.65
C HIS A 16 8.19 -5.49 -12.39
N SER A 17 7.77 -6.77 -12.50
CA SER A 17 8.55 -7.81 -13.20
C SER A 17 8.68 -7.54 -14.70
N VAL A 18 7.74 -6.76 -15.25
CA VAL A 18 7.74 -6.34 -16.68
C VAL A 18 7.90 -4.82 -16.83
N GLY A 19 8.30 -4.12 -15.76
CA GLY A 19 8.50 -2.66 -15.76
C GLY A 19 7.20 -1.85 -15.84
N MET A 20 6.08 -2.43 -15.40
CA MET A 20 4.81 -1.72 -15.32
C MET A 20 4.63 -1.09 -13.94
N ASP A 21 5.24 0.09 -13.73
CA ASP A 21 5.26 0.83 -12.47
C ASP A 21 4.05 1.76 -12.30
N SER A 22 3.18 1.82 -13.31
CA SER A 22 1.92 2.56 -13.27
C SER A 22 0.82 1.78 -14.00
N PRO A 23 -0.46 1.96 -13.62
CA PRO A 23 -1.57 1.31 -14.31
C PRO A 23 -1.64 1.74 -15.77
N SER A 24 -1.95 0.80 -16.66
CA SER A 24 -2.13 1.12 -18.08
C SER A 24 -3.28 2.12 -18.28
N GLN A 25 -3.21 2.91 -19.35
CA GLN A 25 -4.28 3.85 -19.70
C GLN A 25 -5.64 3.14 -19.80
N LYS A 26 -5.66 1.93 -20.36
CA LYS A 26 -6.88 1.11 -20.47
C LYS A 26 -7.44 0.71 -19.10
N THR A 27 -6.56 0.39 -18.15
CA THR A 27 -6.94 0.08 -16.76
C THR A 27 -7.57 1.31 -16.10
N ILE A 28 -6.93 2.48 -16.23
CA ILE A 28 -7.43 3.75 -15.69
C ILE A 28 -8.83 4.07 -16.22
N GLU A 29 -9.01 3.97 -17.54
CA GLU A 29 -10.31 4.22 -18.20
C GLU A 29 -11.38 3.22 -17.75
N SER A 30 -11.00 1.96 -17.56
CA SER A 30 -11.92 0.91 -17.10
C SER A 30 -12.40 1.17 -15.67
N ILE A 31 -11.51 1.57 -14.76
CA ILE A 31 -11.87 1.91 -13.37
C ILE A 31 -12.78 3.14 -13.33
N LYS A 32 -12.46 4.20 -14.12
CA LYS A 32 -13.33 5.38 -14.24
C LYS A 32 -14.73 5.02 -14.72
N LYS A 33 -14.82 4.17 -15.75
CA LYS A 33 -16.11 3.71 -16.28
C LYS A 33 -16.90 2.89 -15.26
N LEU A 34 -16.25 2.06 -14.45
CA LEU A 34 -16.91 1.31 -13.39
C LEU A 34 -17.53 2.23 -12.34
N GLU A 35 -16.84 3.29 -11.96
CA GLU A 35 -17.34 4.31 -11.03
C GLU A 35 -18.49 5.11 -11.64
N GLU A 36 -18.36 5.58 -12.89
CA GLU A 36 -19.42 6.28 -13.61
C GLU A 36 -20.73 5.46 -13.71
N LEU A 37 -20.61 4.13 -13.76
CA LEU A 37 -21.73 3.21 -13.70
C LEU A 37 -22.30 3.03 -12.27
N GLY A 38 -21.76 3.76 -11.30
CA GLY A 38 -22.22 3.82 -9.92
C GLY A 38 -21.74 2.65 -9.05
N ASN A 39 -20.68 1.93 -9.46
CA ASN A 39 -20.05 0.93 -8.62
C ASN A 39 -19.08 1.62 -7.62
N TYR A 40 -18.71 0.90 -6.58
CA TYR A 40 -17.71 1.32 -5.61
C TYR A 40 -16.38 0.63 -5.93
N CYS A 41 -15.37 1.40 -6.29
CA CYS A 41 -14.02 0.89 -6.56
C CYS A 41 -13.16 1.08 -5.32
N VAL A 42 -12.64 0.00 -4.76
CA VAL A 42 -11.86 0.00 -3.52
C VAL A 42 -10.50 -0.62 -3.81
N VAL A 43 -9.43 0.11 -3.51
CA VAL A 43 -8.08 -0.47 -3.54
C VAL A 43 -7.81 -1.21 -2.24
N ALA A 44 -7.21 -2.41 -2.33
CA ALA A 44 -6.86 -3.24 -1.18
C ALA A 44 -5.43 -3.76 -1.36
N THR A 45 -4.51 -3.33 -0.49
CA THR A 45 -3.08 -3.61 -0.65
C THR A 45 -2.36 -3.75 0.70
N ALA A 46 -1.22 -4.45 0.69
CA ALA A 46 -0.28 -4.48 1.80
C ALA A 46 0.46 -3.14 2.01
N ARG A 47 0.53 -2.29 0.99
CA ARG A 47 1.22 -1.00 1.05
C ARG A 47 0.64 -0.11 2.14
N SER A 48 1.49 0.73 2.74
CA SER A 48 1.06 1.74 3.73
C SER A 48 0.49 3.01 3.08
N GLY A 49 0.75 3.20 1.78
CA GLY A 49 0.28 4.32 0.98
C GLY A 49 0.13 3.96 -0.49
N LEU A 50 -0.41 4.86 -1.26
CA LEU A 50 -0.53 4.73 -2.72
C LEU A 50 0.44 5.70 -3.39
N SER A 51 1.05 5.27 -4.50
CA SER A 51 1.82 6.16 -5.36
C SER A 51 0.96 7.32 -5.88
N GLU A 52 1.61 8.36 -6.39
CA GLU A 52 0.89 9.51 -6.95
C GLU A 52 -0.07 9.10 -8.07
N GLU A 53 0.35 8.17 -8.94
CA GLU A 53 -0.44 7.66 -10.06
C GLU A 53 -1.67 6.90 -9.58
N LEU A 54 -1.51 6.01 -8.61
CA LEU A 54 -2.62 5.26 -8.01
C LEU A 54 -3.59 6.16 -7.26
N SER A 55 -3.07 7.20 -6.60
CA SER A 55 -3.89 8.17 -5.85
C SER A 55 -4.78 9.03 -6.74
N LYS A 56 -4.47 9.15 -8.03
CA LYS A 56 -5.29 9.85 -9.05
C LYS A 56 -6.47 9.02 -9.55
N LEU A 57 -6.47 7.71 -9.26
CA LEU A 57 -7.59 6.85 -9.64
C LEU A 57 -8.80 7.11 -8.75
N PRO A 58 -10.02 7.00 -9.29
CA PRO A 58 -11.26 7.33 -8.57
C PRO A 58 -11.66 6.21 -7.62
N PHE A 59 -10.78 5.87 -6.69
CA PHE A 59 -11.13 4.90 -5.65
C PHE A 59 -12.06 5.54 -4.61
N THR A 60 -13.22 4.93 -4.41
CA THR A 60 -14.18 5.31 -3.37
C THR A 60 -13.66 4.95 -1.97
N GLY A 61 -12.83 3.92 -1.86
CA GLY A 61 -12.25 3.47 -0.59
C GLY A 61 -10.85 2.89 -0.74
N LYS A 62 -10.16 2.81 0.39
CA LYS A 62 -8.80 2.25 0.50
C LYS A 62 -8.74 1.31 1.69
N ILE A 63 -8.15 0.15 1.48
CA ILE A 63 -7.75 -0.80 2.52
C ILE A 63 -6.24 -0.93 2.39
N LEU A 64 -5.50 -0.36 3.34
CA LEU A 64 -4.05 -0.33 3.34
C LEU A 64 -3.49 -1.17 4.49
N CYS A 65 -2.18 -1.47 4.45
CA CYS A 65 -1.49 -2.26 5.47
C CYS A 65 -2.21 -3.58 5.78
N ASN A 66 -2.66 -4.34 4.75
CA ASN A 66 -3.42 -5.59 4.94
C ASN A 66 -4.66 -5.42 5.82
N GLY A 67 -5.33 -4.28 5.77
CA GLY A 67 -6.56 -4.02 6.53
C GLY A 67 -6.33 -3.31 7.87
N ALA A 68 -5.10 -2.94 8.23
CA ALA A 68 -4.84 -2.14 9.43
C ALA A 68 -5.32 -0.69 9.30
N TYR A 69 -5.49 -0.20 8.07
CA TYR A 69 -6.09 1.10 7.78
C TYR A 69 -7.20 0.97 6.73
N ILE A 70 -8.37 1.53 7.03
CA ILE A 70 -9.52 1.55 6.12
C ILE A 70 -10.07 2.97 6.02
N GLU A 71 -10.15 3.47 4.79
CA GLU A 71 -10.78 4.74 4.45
C GLU A 71 -11.91 4.52 3.44
N TYR A 72 -13.01 5.22 3.60
CA TYR A 72 -14.11 5.26 2.65
C TYR A 72 -14.63 6.70 2.52
N ASP A 73 -14.79 7.16 1.30
CA ASP A 73 -15.23 8.52 0.99
C ASP A 73 -14.43 9.59 1.77
N LYS A 74 -13.10 9.42 1.78
CA LYS A 74 -12.12 10.29 2.49
C LYS A 74 -12.31 10.34 4.01
N LYS A 75 -13.06 9.41 4.59
CA LYS A 75 -13.23 9.29 6.04
C LYS A 75 -12.55 8.03 6.52
N GLU A 76 -11.70 8.17 7.54
CA GLU A 76 -11.12 7.04 8.23
C GLU A 76 -12.24 6.25 8.93
N LEU A 77 -12.37 4.97 8.60
CA LEU A 77 -13.32 4.05 9.22
C LEU A 77 -12.66 3.15 10.26
N TYR A 78 -11.41 2.78 10.03
CA TYR A 78 -10.66 1.89 10.90
C TYR A 78 -9.18 2.21 10.83
N ASN A 79 -8.53 2.09 11.98
CA ASN A 79 -7.12 2.35 12.13
C ASN A 79 -6.57 1.56 13.32
N ASN A 80 -5.58 0.72 13.06
CA ASN A 80 -4.92 -0.11 14.06
C ASN A 80 -3.40 0.11 14.01
N TYR A 81 -2.96 1.26 14.49
CA TYR A 81 -1.53 1.57 14.59
C TYR A 81 -0.86 0.85 15.74
N PHE A 82 0.42 0.55 15.56
CA PHE A 82 1.26 0.11 16.66
C PHE A 82 1.44 1.24 17.67
N SER A 83 1.37 0.92 18.95
CA SER A 83 1.77 1.84 20.01
C SER A 83 3.29 2.08 19.96
N LEU A 84 3.74 3.19 20.55
CA LEU A 84 5.18 3.49 20.66
C LEU A 84 5.94 2.38 21.41
N GLU A 85 5.32 1.78 22.42
CA GLU A 85 5.88 0.65 23.17
C GLU A 85 6.07 -0.57 22.25
N GLN A 86 5.07 -0.91 21.44
CA GLN A 86 5.14 -2.02 20.48
C GLN A 86 6.23 -1.76 19.43
N LEU A 87 6.32 -0.54 18.88
CA LEU A 87 7.36 -0.16 17.92
C LEU A 87 8.76 -0.30 18.52
N ASN A 88 8.97 0.25 19.73
CA ASN A 88 10.26 0.13 20.41
C ASN A 88 10.66 -1.33 20.69
N ASN A 89 9.69 -2.16 21.06
CA ASN A 89 9.93 -3.59 21.27
C ASN A 89 10.31 -4.30 19.96
N ILE A 90 9.62 -4.01 18.85
CA ILE A 90 9.96 -4.57 17.54
C ILE A 90 11.38 -4.15 17.14
N ILE A 91 11.72 -2.88 17.26
CA ILE A 91 13.07 -2.35 16.94
C ILE A 91 14.13 -3.06 17.79
N SER A 92 13.92 -3.13 19.12
CA SER A 92 14.86 -3.80 20.02
C SER A 92 15.09 -5.26 19.64
N LYS A 93 14.01 -6.00 19.43
CA LYS A 93 14.09 -7.43 19.06
C LYS A 93 14.74 -7.64 17.70
N THR A 94 14.48 -6.78 16.75
CA THR A 94 15.10 -6.85 15.42
C THR A 94 16.60 -6.60 15.51
N ASN A 95 17.01 -5.61 16.32
CA ASN A 95 18.44 -5.31 16.53
C ASN A 95 19.18 -6.45 17.27
N GLU A 96 18.53 -7.12 18.24
CA GLU A 96 19.12 -8.26 18.96
C GLU A 96 19.56 -9.40 18.01
N VAL A 97 18.88 -9.56 16.88
CA VAL A 97 19.18 -10.60 15.88
C VAL A 97 19.91 -10.08 14.64
N ASN A 98 20.41 -8.85 14.69
CA ASN A 98 20.99 -8.15 13.53
C ASN A 98 20.06 -8.14 12.29
N GLY A 99 18.76 -8.03 12.54
CA GLY A 99 17.73 -7.98 11.51
C GLY A 99 17.61 -6.59 10.90
N ALA A 100 16.68 -6.46 9.95
CA ALA A 100 16.30 -5.20 9.35
C ALA A 100 14.79 -5.00 9.49
N TYR A 101 14.34 -3.75 9.51
CA TYR A 101 12.92 -3.42 9.51
C TYR A 101 12.62 -2.27 8.54
N ILE A 102 11.41 -2.33 7.99
CA ILE A 102 10.76 -1.24 7.27
C ILE A 102 9.39 -1.06 7.91
N MET A 103 9.10 0.13 8.42
CA MET A 103 7.84 0.46 9.07
C MET A 103 7.17 1.56 8.27
N GLY A 104 6.06 1.23 7.62
CA GLY A 104 5.27 2.20 6.86
C GLY A 104 4.31 2.96 7.76
N GLY A 105 4.38 4.28 7.71
CA GLY A 105 3.36 5.19 8.26
C GLY A 105 2.49 5.77 7.14
N GLN A 106 1.54 6.63 7.49
CA GLN A 106 0.69 7.29 6.49
C GLN A 106 1.45 8.26 5.59
N LYS A 107 2.52 8.88 6.08
CA LYS A 107 3.29 9.92 5.39
C LYS A 107 4.77 9.60 5.27
N ASP A 108 5.26 8.77 6.17
CA ASP A 108 6.69 8.52 6.33
C ASP A 108 6.95 7.03 6.43
N ILE A 109 8.15 6.63 6.03
CA ILE A 109 8.66 5.27 6.16
C ILE A 109 9.87 5.34 7.09
N LEU A 110 9.88 4.51 8.12
CA LEU A 110 11.04 4.30 8.98
C LEU A 110 11.76 3.04 8.53
N ILE A 111 13.04 3.20 8.16
CA ILE A 111 13.88 2.10 7.70
C ILE A 111 15.05 1.97 8.68
N SER A 112 15.43 0.72 9.02
CA SER A 112 16.70 0.44 9.70
C SER A 112 17.88 0.87 8.82
N GLU A 113 19.12 0.60 9.19
CA GLU A 113 20.29 1.01 8.42
C GLU A 113 20.16 0.68 6.92
N THR A 114 20.22 1.70 6.06
CA THR A 114 20.03 1.59 4.60
C THR A 114 21.08 0.71 3.92
N ASN A 115 22.23 0.48 4.55
CA ASN A 115 23.29 -0.42 4.06
C ASN A 115 23.04 -1.89 4.40
N ASN A 116 21.98 -2.22 5.15
CA ASN A 116 21.68 -3.61 5.50
C ASN A 116 21.33 -4.39 4.22
N PRO A 117 21.97 -5.56 3.98
CA PRO A 117 21.71 -6.36 2.78
C PRO A 117 20.23 -6.75 2.60
N LEU A 118 19.48 -6.92 3.70
CA LEU A 118 18.04 -7.25 3.66
C LEU A 118 17.21 -6.09 3.11
N ILE A 119 17.58 -4.83 3.40
CA ILE A 119 16.93 -3.66 2.83
C ILE A 119 17.17 -3.60 1.32
N LYS A 120 18.40 -3.86 0.86
CA LYS A 120 18.71 -3.88 -0.59
C LYS A 120 17.92 -4.97 -1.33
N VAL A 121 17.71 -6.12 -0.72
CA VAL A 121 16.85 -7.17 -1.31
C VAL A 121 15.41 -6.69 -1.42
N HIS A 122 14.89 -6.00 -0.40
CA HIS A 122 13.54 -5.42 -0.45
C HIS A 122 13.40 -4.40 -1.60
N GLU A 123 14.35 -3.46 -1.71
CA GLU A 123 14.38 -2.47 -2.80
C GLU A 123 14.39 -3.13 -4.18
N GLN A 124 15.14 -4.22 -4.35
CA GLN A 124 15.18 -4.98 -5.61
C GLN A 124 13.87 -5.67 -5.95
N LEU A 125 13.15 -6.17 -4.93
CA LEU A 125 11.90 -6.91 -5.13
C LEU A 125 10.69 -6.01 -5.35
N TYR A 126 10.66 -4.85 -4.71
CA TYR A 126 9.47 -3.99 -4.65
C TYR A 126 9.67 -2.60 -5.25
N GLY A 127 10.90 -2.24 -5.61
CA GLY A 127 11.21 -0.95 -6.24
C GLY A 127 11.07 0.25 -5.30
N GLU A 128 11.12 0.02 -3.99
CA GLU A 128 10.97 1.05 -2.95
C GLU A 128 12.19 1.12 -2.04
#